data_3a5e429e66011e9169eed04e2343423f
#
_entry.id   3a5e429e66011e9169eed04e2343423f
#
_cell.length_a   1.000
_cell.length_b   1.000
_cell.length_c   1.000
_cell.angle_alpha   90.00
_cell.angle_beta   90.00
_cell.angle_gamma   90.00
#
_symmetry.space_group_name_H-M   'P 1'
#
loop_
_entity.id
_entity.type
_entity.pdbx_description
1 polymer ?
#
loop_
_entity_poly.entity_id
_entity_poly.type
_entity_poly.pdbx_seq_one_letter_code
_entity_poly.pdbx_strand_id
1 'polypeptide(L)'
;QDKAVLTGSPIRQELFTGDKEKARAFCGFKEVKPVILIVGGSLGAVAVNNAVRKILPELLKDFQVVHLCGKGKLDEKLTGLNGYVQFEYIQDELKDLFALADVVISRAGANAICELLALRKPNLLIPLSANASRGDQILNARSFERQGFSMVMEEEELTDEKLLAAVHKLYDSREDFINAMNQSSQQDPIKTIIGLIEDAASK
;
A
#
# COMPACT_ATOMS: atom_id res chain seq x y z
N GLN A 1 33.88 4.34 -7.51
CA GLN A 1 32.81 3.81 -6.60
C GLN A 1 32.55 4.77 -5.43
N ASP A 2 33.44 5.72 -5.13
CA ASP A 2 33.35 6.59 -3.94
C ASP A 2 32.41 7.81 -4.10
N LYS A 3 31.62 7.89 -5.18
CA LYS A 3 30.72 9.02 -5.47
C LYS A 3 29.21 8.70 -5.32
N ALA A 4 28.85 7.47 -5.03
CA ALA A 4 27.46 7.08 -4.86
C ALA A 4 27.10 6.98 -3.37
N VAL A 5 26.09 7.71 -2.95
CA VAL A 5 25.55 7.68 -1.58
C VAL A 5 24.13 7.15 -1.64
N LEU A 6 23.84 6.12 -0.84
CA LEU A 6 22.46 5.62 -0.67
C LEU A 6 21.71 6.57 0.26
N THR A 7 20.79 7.35 -0.31
CA THR A 7 20.00 8.35 0.44
C THR A 7 18.66 7.82 0.93
N GLY A 8 18.15 6.75 0.35
CA GLY A 8 16.74 6.34 0.50
C GLY A 8 15.82 7.20 -0.39
N SER A 9 14.51 6.92 -0.34
CA SER A 9 13.48 7.63 -1.10
C SER A 9 12.81 8.71 -0.22
N PRO A 10 12.76 9.97 -0.66
CA PRO A 10 12.02 11.02 0.05
C PRO A 10 10.53 10.67 0.16
N ILE A 11 10.01 10.71 1.37
CA ILE A 11 8.59 10.44 1.64
C ILE A 11 7.88 11.76 1.94
N ARG A 12 6.67 11.89 1.42
CA ARG A 12 5.82 13.06 1.67
C ARG A 12 5.51 13.15 3.16
N GLN A 13 5.95 14.23 3.81
CA GLN A 13 5.81 14.41 5.26
C GLN A 13 4.34 14.43 5.71
N GLU A 14 3.45 14.92 4.87
CA GLU A 14 2.01 14.93 5.13
C GLU A 14 1.43 13.54 5.44
N LEU A 15 2.00 12.46 4.88
CA LEU A 15 1.50 11.11 5.10
C LEU A 15 1.61 10.65 6.57
N PHE A 16 2.49 11.26 7.35
CA PHE A 16 2.65 10.95 8.78
C PHE A 16 1.64 11.67 9.69
N THR A 17 0.83 12.57 9.14
CA THR A 17 -0.11 13.42 9.90
C THR A 17 -1.57 12.97 9.74
N GLY A 18 -1.78 11.72 9.33
CA GLY A 18 -3.11 11.17 9.10
C GLY A 18 -3.92 10.95 10.38
N ASP A 19 -5.24 11.10 10.26
CA ASP A 19 -6.21 10.95 11.34
C ASP A 19 -7.22 9.84 10.97
N LYS A 20 -7.15 8.71 11.69
CA LYS A 20 -8.01 7.56 11.43
C LYS A 20 -9.50 7.82 11.66
N GLU A 21 -9.85 8.68 12.61
CA GLU A 21 -11.26 8.98 12.90
C GLU A 21 -11.86 9.85 11.79
N LYS A 22 -11.10 10.79 11.25
CA LYS A 22 -11.51 11.53 10.04
C LYS A 22 -11.72 10.61 8.85
N ALA A 23 -10.79 9.67 8.62
CA ALA A 23 -10.94 8.71 7.53
C ALA A 23 -12.15 7.80 7.72
N ARG A 24 -12.41 7.32 8.95
CA ARG A 24 -13.57 6.50 9.27
C ARG A 24 -14.87 7.25 8.98
N ALA A 25 -14.96 8.51 9.39
CA ALA A 25 -16.11 9.38 9.10
C ALA A 25 -16.25 9.64 7.60
N PHE A 26 -15.14 9.92 6.89
CA PHE A 26 -15.10 10.14 5.44
C PHE A 26 -15.58 8.93 4.66
N CYS A 27 -15.19 7.72 5.08
CA CYS A 27 -15.65 6.46 4.47
C CYS A 27 -17.07 6.07 4.89
N GLY A 28 -17.68 6.74 5.87
CA GLY A 28 -19.00 6.41 6.39
C GLY A 28 -19.05 5.08 7.16
N PHE A 29 -17.91 4.61 7.68
CA PHE A 29 -17.83 3.38 8.44
C PHE A 29 -18.38 3.53 9.86
N LYS A 30 -19.46 2.82 10.16
CA LYS A 30 -20.15 2.84 11.46
C LYS A 30 -19.69 1.73 12.40
N GLU A 31 -19.27 0.59 11.83
CA GLU A 31 -18.78 -0.55 12.60
C GLU A 31 -17.28 -0.42 12.87
N VAL A 32 -16.82 -1.03 13.94
CA VAL A 32 -15.39 -1.10 14.27
C VAL A 32 -14.85 -2.46 13.83
N LYS A 33 -14.52 -2.56 12.54
CA LYS A 33 -13.81 -3.71 11.95
C LYS A 33 -12.44 -3.27 11.45
N PRO A 34 -11.48 -4.21 11.32
CA PRO A 34 -10.21 -3.94 10.63
C PRO A 34 -10.44 -3.44 9.21
N VAL A 35 -9.56 -2.56 8.75
CA VAL A 35 -9.69 -1.89 7.45
C VAL A 35 -8.59 -2.33 6.49
N ILE A 36 -9.00 -2.76 5.31
CA ILE A 36 -8.11 -3.03 4.17
C ILE A 36 -8.14 -1.81 3.26
N LEU A 37 -6.98 -1.22 2.99
CA LEU A 37 -6.83 -0.20 1.96
C LEU A 37 -6.23 -0.81 0.69
N ILE A 38 -6.89 -0.61 -0.44
CA ILE A 38 -6.42 -1.11 -1.75
C ILE A 38 -5.99 0.05 -2.61
N VAL A 39 -4.72 0.04 -3.05
CA VAL A 39 -4.11 1.11 -3.84
C VAL A 39 -3.58 0.55 -5.16
N GLY A 40 -4.32 0.76 -6.23
CA GLY A 40 -3.94 0.31 -7.58
C GLY A 40 -3.02 1.26 -8.36
N GLY A 41 -2.66 2.40 -7.75
CA GLY A 41 -1.98 3.51 -8.45
C GLY A 41 -2.95 4.39 -9.23
N SER A 42 -2.46 5.51 -9.80
CA SER A 42 -3.29 6.53 -10.47
C SER A 42 -4.10 6.01 -11.67
N LEU A 43 -3.54 5.06 -12.40
CA LEU A 43 -4.22 4.39 -13.52
C LEU A 43 -5.10 3.22 -13.07
N GLY A 44 -5.01 2.82 -11.79
CA GLY A 44 -5.66 1.65 -11.21
C GLY A 44 -5.13 0.33 -11.78
N ALA A 45 -5.41 -0.75 -11.08
CA ALA A 45 -4.98 -2.10 -11.45
C ALA A 45 -6.20 -2.97 -11.75
N VAL A 46 -6.58 -3.10 -13.02
CA VAL A 46 -7.81 -3.81 -13.42
C VAL A 46 -7.85 -5.24 -12.86
N ALA A 47 -6.74 -5.98 -12.95
CA ALA A 47 -6.67 -7.35 -12.44
C ALA A 47 -6.90 -7.39 -10.92
N VAL A 48 -6.23 -6.51 -10.15
CA VAL A 48 -6.41 -6.42 -8.69
C VAL A 48 -7.83 -5.99 -8.34
N ASN A 49 -8.37 -4.95 -9.03
CA ASN A 49 -9.73 -4.49 -8.79
C ASN A 49 -10.74 -5.61 -8.97
N ASN A 50 -10.63 -6.38 -10.05
CA ASN A 50 -11.53 -7.49 -10.34
C ASN A 50 -11.40 -8.63 -9.33
N ALA A 51 -10.16 -9.00 -8.98
CA ALA A 51 -9.92 -10.05 -7.98
C ALA A 51 -10.50 -9.70 -6.61
N VAL A 52 -10.27 -8.47 -6.16
CA VAL A 52 -10.82 -7.99 -4.88
C VAL A 52 -12.33 -7.96 -4.90
N ARG A 53 -12.94 -7.43 -5.98
CA ARG A 53 -14.41 -7.34 -6.09
C ARG A 53 -15.10 -8.70 -6.03
N LYS A 54 -14.49 -9.74 -6.56
CA LYS A 54 -15.02 -11.11 -6.49
C LYS A 54 -15.12 -11.64 -5.06
N ILE A 55 -14.12 -11.32 -4.23
CA ILE A 55 -14.04 -11.82 -2.86
C ILE A 55 -14.65 -10.87 -1.83
N LEU A 56 -15.19 -9.70 -2.24
CA LEU A 56 -15.83 -8.75 -1.32
C LEU A 56 -16.86 -9.37 -0.38
N PRO A 57 -17.77 -10.26 -0.83
CA PRO A 57 -18.75 -10.87 0.07
C PRO A 57 -18.13 -11.61 1.25
N GLU A 58 -16.97 -12.23 1.03
CA GLU A 58 -16.23 -12.92 2.09
C GLU A 58 -15.41 -11.94 2.94
N LEU A 59 -14.69 -11.00 2.32
CA LEU A 59 -13.89 -9.99 3.03
C LEU A 59 -14.74 -9.15 3.98
N LEU A 60 -15.94 -8.74 3.58
CA LEU A 60 -16.80 -7.86 4.37
C LEU A 60 -17.41 -8.52 5.60
N LYS A 61 -17.27 -9.84 5.77
CA LYS A 61 -17.63 -10.53 7.01
C LYS A 61 -16.73 -10.08 8.16
N ASP A 62 -15.43 -9.92 7.89
CA ASP A 62 -14.40 -9.69 8.89
C ASP A 62 -13.75 -8.29 8.80
N PHE A 63 -13.81 -7.65 7.64
CA PHE A 63 -13.12 -6.40 7.32
C PHE A 63 -14.06 -5.32 6.80
N GLN A 64 -13.57 -4.09 6.82
CA GLN A 64 -14.05 -2.99 5.98
C GLN A 64 -13.01 -2.73 4.89
N VAL A 65 -13.45 -2.27 3.73
CA VAL A 65 -12.59 -2.13 2.55
C VAL A 65 -12.70 -0.73 1.95
N VAL A 66 -11.57 -0.06 1.84
CA VAL A 66 -11.40 1.19 1.09
C VAL A 66 -10.64 0.88 -0.20
N HIS A 67 -11.22 1.18 -1.35
CA HIS A 67 -10.68 0.79 -2.65
C HIS A 67 -10.40 1.99 -3.55
N LEU A 68 -9.12 2.32 -3.76
CA LEU A 68 -8.68 3.31 -4.73
C LEU A 68 -8.51 2.63 -6.09
N CYS A 69 -9.59 2.59 -6.87
CA CYS A 69 -9.67 1.77 -8.09
C CYS A 69 -9.06 2.40 -9.35
N GLY A 70 -8.74 3.70 -9.31
CA GLY A 70 -8.24 4.45 -10.45
C GLY A 70 -9.34 5.07 -11.31
N LYS A 71 -8.96 6.08 -12.09
CA LYS A 71 -9.88 6.90 -12.90
C LYS A 71 -10.72 6.04 -13.87
N GLY A 72 -12.03 6.26 -13.87
CA GLY A 72 -12.99 5.57 -14.74
C GLY A 72 -13.21 4.10 -14.40
N LYS A 73 -12.88 3.67 -13.17
CA LYS A 73 -12.95 2.25 -12.76
C LYS A 73 -13.84 1.99 -11.54
N LEU A 74 -14.72 2.93 -11.23
CA LEU A 74 -15.77 2.67 -10.25
C LEU A 74 -16.70 1.56 -10.76
N ASP A 75 -17.21 0.74 -9.86
CA ASP A 75 -18.29 -0.19 -10.14
C ASP A 75 -19.55 0.31 -9.46
N GLU A 76 -20.46 0.89 -10.24
CA GLU A 76 -21.70 1.48 -9.74
C GLU A 76 -22.58 0.48 -8.99
N LYS A 77 -22.49 -0.82 -9.33
CA LYS A 77 -23.26 -1.89 -8.67
C LYS A 77 -22.85 -2.12 -7.22
N LEU A 78 -21.64 -1.67 -6.85
CA LEU A 78 -21.09 -1.81 -5.50
C LEU A 78 -21.26 -0.52 -4.68
N THR A 79 -21.88 0.50 -5.23
CA THR A 79 -22.12 1.77 -4.53
C THR A 79 -23.11 1.55 -3.39
N GLY A 80 -22.75 2.02 -2.18
CA GLY A 80 -23.58 1.88 -0.98
C GLY A 80 -23.51 0.51 -0.30
N LEU A 81 -22.64 -0.39 -0.76
CA LEU A 81 -22.41 -1.66 -0.08
C LEU A 81 -21.82 -1.42 1.32
N ASN A 82 -22.48 -1.94 2.35
CA ASN A 82 -22.02 -1.72 3.73
C ASN A 82 -20.61 -2.28 3.96
N GLY A 83 -19.74 -1.47 4.54
CA GLY A 83 -18.35 -1.82 4.81
C GLY A 83 -17.40 -1.70 3.59
N TYR A 84 -17.90 -1.29 2.43
CA TYR A 84 -17.10 -1.06 1.23
C TYR A 84 -17.28 0.36 0.69
N VAL A 85 -16.18 1.03 0.42
CA VAL A 85 -16.17 2.32 -0.26
C VAL A 85 -15.09 2.32 -1.35
N GLN A 86 -15.42 2.91 -2.48
CA GLN A 86 -14.49 3.02 -3.61
C GLN A 86 -14.35 4.47 -4.07
N PHE A 87 -13.13 4.81 -4.47
CA PHE A 87 -12.77 6.11 -5.01
C PHE A 87 -11.94 5.94 -6.26
N GLU A 88 -12.10 6.81 -7.25
CA GLU A 88 -11.23 6.83 -8.42
C GLU A 88 -9.82 7.29 -8.05
N TYR A 89 -9.74 8.37 -7.31
CA TYR A 89 -8.51 9.02 -6.88
C TYR A 89 -8.74 9.80 -5.60
N ILE A 90 -7.77 9.77 -4.70
CA ILE A 90 -7.76 10.51 -3.44
C ILE A 90 -6.40 11.19 -3.31
N GLN A 91 -6.37 12.43 -2.86
CA GLN A 91 -5.15 13.19 -2.64
C GLN A 91 -5.05 13.65 -1.17
N ASP A 92 -5.93 14.53 -0.74
CA ASP A 92 -5.84 15.18 0.57
C ASP A 92 -6.13 14.22 1.74
N GLU A 93 -7.09 13.31 1.56
CA GLU A 93 -7.50 12.34 2.57
C GLU A 93 -6.63 11.06 2.56
N LEU A 94 -5.70 10.91 1.62
CA LEU A 94 -4.87 9.70 1.50
C LEU A 94 -4.08 9.41 2.78
N LYS A 95 -3.56 10.45 3.43
CA LYS A 95 -2.87 10.33 4.73
C LYS A 95 -3.77 9.74 5.81
N ASP A 96 -5.03 10.16 5.85
CA ASP A 96 -6.03 9.71 6.82
C ASP A 96 -6.43 8.26 6.52
N LEU A 97 -6.58 7.89 5.24
CA LEU A 97 -6.83 6.52 4.83
C LEU A 97 -5.67 5.58 5.19
N PHE A 98 -4.41 6.02 5.03
CA PHE A 98 -3.26 5.26 5.51
C PHE A 98 -3.27 5.13 7.03
N ALA A 99 -3.64 6.18 7.78
CA ALA A 99 -3.75 6.09 9.24
C ALA A 99 -4.83 5.08 9.66
N LEU A 100 -5.96 5.03 8.94
CA LEU A 100 -7.07 4.11 9.20
C LEU A 100 -6.74 2.65 8.86
N ALA A 101 -5.96 2.41 7.79
CA ALA A 101 -5.70 1.07 7.27
C ALA A 101 -4.91 0.20 8.25
N ASP A 102 -5.40 -1.01 8.54
CA ASP A 102 -4.68 -2.05 9.27
C ASP A 102 -3.73 -2.82 8.34
N VAL A 103 -4.17 -3.10 7.12
CA VAL A 103 -3.37 -3.74 6.07
C VAL A 103 -3.62 -3.08 4.72
N VAL A 104 -2.64 -3.18 3.82
CA VAL A 104 -2.71 -2.56 2.49
C VAL A 104 -2.48 -3.59 1.40
N ILE A 105 -3.29 -3.57 0.35
CA ILE A 105 -3.02 -4.28 -0.91
C ILE A 105 -2.55 -3.25 -1.93
N SER A 106 -1.38 -3.44 -2.52
CA SER A 106 -0.79 -2.45 -3.42
C SER A 106 -0.02 -3.08 -4.58
N ARG A 107 0.17 -2.29 -5.63
CA ARG A 107 1.22 -2.54 -6.62
C ARG A 107 2.61 -2.25 -6.00
N ALA A 108 3.67 -2.82 -6.59
CA ALA A 108 5.04 -2.70 -6.09
C ALA A 108 5.85 -1.59 -6.80
N GLY A 109 5.22 -0.44 -7.08
CA GLY A 109 5.93 0.74 -7.58
C GLY A 109 6.88 1.29 -6.51
N ALA A 110 8.05 1.82 -6.93
CA ALA A 110 9.11 2.25 -6.02
C ALA A 110 8.63 3.25 -4.94
N ASN A 111 7.86 4.27 -5.32
CA ASN A 111 7.34 5.24 -4.36
C ASN A 111 6.35 4.59 -3.38
N ALA A 112 5.43 3.77 -3.88
CA ALA A 112 4.43 3.12 -3.04
C ALA A 112 5.05 2.22 -1.98
N ILE A 113 6.02 1.37 -2.34
CA ILE A 113 6.66 0.47 -1.36
C ILE A 113 7.49 1.25 -0.32
N CYS A 114 8.13 2.36 -0.71
CA CYS A 114 8.85 3.22 0.22
C CYS A 114 7.90 3.94 1.18
N GLU A 115 6.73 4.41 0.71
CA GLU A 115 5.69 5.00 1.56
C GLU A 115 5.14 3.97 2.55
N LEU A 116 4.83 2.74 2.10
CA LEU A 116 4.36 1.66 2.97
C LEU A 116 5.38 1.30 4.06
N LEU A 117 6.67 1.22 3.70
CA LEU A 117 7.75 0.97 4.65
C LEU A 117 7.87 2.11 5.67
N ALA A 118 7.84 3.36 5.22
CA ALA A 118 7.94 4.54 6.09
C ALA A 118 6.77 4.63 7.08
N LEU A 119 5.55 4.32 6.61
CA LEU A 119 4.33 4.30 7.42
C LEU A 119 4.16 3.02 8.25
N ARG A 120 5.06 2.05 8.14
CA ARG A 120 4.97 0.75 8.84
C ARG A 120 3.67 0.01 8.55
N LYS A 121 3.19 0.06 7.29
CA LYS A 121 1.94 -0.58 6.89
C LYS A 121 2.15 -2.01 6.43
N PRO A 122 1.64 -3.01 7.16
CA PRO A 122 1.63 -4.40 6.68
C PRO A 122 0.96 -4.47 5.33
N ASN A 123 1.59 -5.14 4.36
CA ASN A 123 1.12 -5.05 3.00
C ASN A 123 1.28 -6.33 2.20
N LEU A 124 0.32 -6.55 1.29
CA LEU A 124 0.38 -7.52 0.22
C LEU A 124 0.70 -6.79 -1.09
N LEU A 125 1.87 -7.06 -1.64
CA LEU A 125 2.28 -6.52 -2.93
C LEU A 125 1.86 -7.47 -4.04
N ILE A 126 1.11 -6.93 -5.00
CA ILE A 126 0.76 -7.61 -6.25
C ILE A 126 1.47 -6.86 -7.38
N PRO A 127 2.71 -7.23 -7.72
CA PRO A 127 3.48 -6.54 -8.75
C PRO A 127 2.79 -6.65 -10.11
N LEU A 128 3.05 -5.67 -10.97
CA LEU A 128 2.62 -5.72 -12.35
C LEU A 128 3.35 -6.87 -13.06
N SER A 129 2.61 -7.67 -13.81
CA SER A 129 3.15 -8.82 -14.56
C SER A 129 4.35 -8.44 -15.44
N ALA A 130 5.30 -9.35 -15.58
CA ALA A 130 6.45 -9.19 -16.46
C ALA A 130 6.05 -8.96 -17.93
N ASN A 131 4.88 -9.48 -18.34
CA ASN A 131 4.34 -9.27 -19.68
C ASN A 131 3.81 -7.83 -19.91
N ALA A 132 3.49 -7.12 -18.82
CA ALA A 132 2.93 -5.77 -18.87
C ALA A 132 3.93 -4.68 -18.42
N SER A 133 5.14 -5.07 -17.97
CA SER A 133 6.15 -4.15 -17.46
C SER A 133 7.57 -4.65 -17.78
N ARG A 134 8.58 -3.83 -17.44
CA ARG A 134 10.00 -4.21 -17.53
C ARG A 134 10.45 -5.12 -16.37
N GLY A 135 9.54 -5.56 -15.51
CA GLY A 135 9.86 -6.39 -14.34
C GLY A 135 10.31 -5.64 -13.11
N ASP A 136 10.40 -4.31 -13.16
CA ASP A 136 10.86 -3.47 -12.02
C ASP A 136 10.03 -3.71 -10.76
N GLN A 137 8.70 -3.83 -10.89
CA GLN A 137 7.83 -4.06 -9.75
C GLN A 137 8.03 -5.44 -9.14
N ILE A 138 8.32 -6.46 -9.94
CA ILE A 138 8.63 -7.82 -9.45
C ILE A 138 9.91 -7.78 -8.62
N LEU A 139 10.97 -7.11 -9.11
CA LEU A 139 12.23 -6.97 -8.39
C LEU A 139 12.04 -6.22 -7.07
N ASN A 140 11.27 -5.14 -7.09
CA ASN A 140 10.92 -4.37 -5.89
C ASN A 140 10.18 -5.25 -4.87
N ALA A 141 9.11 -5.94 -5.29
CA ALA A 141 8.33 -6.80 -4.43
C ALA A 141 9.18 -7.90 -3.79
N ARG A 142 9.98 -8.61 -4.57
CA ARG A 142 10.87 -9.67 -4.07
C ARG A 142 11.95 -9.14 -3.14
N SER A 143 12.43 -7.91 -3.34
CA SER A 143 13.37 -7.27 -2.41
C SER A 143 12.73 -7.01 -1.04
N PHE A 144 11.50 -6.53 -1.02
CA PHE A 144 10.75 -6.25 0.21
C PHE A 144 10.32 -7.53 0.93
N GLU A 145 9.94 -8.56 0.18
CA GLU A 145 9.62 -9.88 0.71
C GLU A 145 10.81 -10.50 1.45
N ARG A 146 12.00 -10.51 0.82
CA ARG A 146 13.22 -11.05 1.45
C ARG A 146 13.63 -10.33 2.73
N GLN A 147 13.24 -9.08 2.89
CA GLN A 147 13.50 -8.28 4.10
C GLN A 147 12.37 -8.44 5.15
N GLY A 148 11.33 -9.20 4.86
CA GLY A 148 10.19 -9.38 5.74
C GLY A 148 9.26 -8.15 5.83
N PHE A 149 9.35 -7.20 4.91
CA PHE A 149 8.55 -5.98 4.92
C PHE A 149 7.18 -6.15 4.27
N SER A 150 7.05 -7.14 3.39
CA SER A 150 5.84 -7.34 2.58
C SER A 150 5.57 -8.82 2.35
N MET A 151 4.29 -9.15 2.23
CA MET A 151 3.86 -10.38 1.56
C MET A 151 3.76 -10.11 0.06
N VAL A 152 4.06 -11.09 -0.78
CA VAL A 152 4.02 -10.95 -2.25
C VAL A 152 3.15 -12.04 -2.85
N MET A 153 2.34 -11.67 -3.84
CA MET A 153 1.57 -12.56 -4.69
C MET A 153 1.69 -12.07 -6.13
N GLU A 154 2.13 -12.93 -7.05
CA GLU A 154 2.20 -12.56 -8.46
C GLU A 154 0.80 -12.48 -9.07
N GLU A 155 0.63 -11.59 -10.06
CA GLU A 155 -0.68 -11.35 -10.67
C GLU A 155 -1.24 -12.62 -11.33
N GLU A 156 -0.36 -13.47 -11.84
CA GLU A 156 -0.70 -14.75 -12.45
C GLU A 156 -1.19 -15.81 -11.44
N GLU A 157 -0.90 -15.61 -10.16
CA GLU A 157 -1.32 -16.50 -9.07
C GLU A 157 -2.65 -16.10 -8.44
N LEU A 158 -3.24 -14.97 -8.87
CA LEU A 158 -4.48 -14.45 -8.30
C LEU A 158 -5.64 -15.42 -8.55
N THR A 159 -6.05 -16.13 -7.50
CA THR A 159 -7.34 -16.81 -7.40
C THR A 159 -8.11 -16.26 -6.19
N ASP A 160 -9.42 -16.46 -6.20
CA ASP A 160 -10.28 -15.96 -5.13
C ASP A 160 -9.87 -16.54 -3.77
N GLU A 161 -9.57 -17.86 -3.71
CA GLU A 161 -9.15 -18.56 -2.49
C GLU A 161 -7.78 -18.08 -2.00
N LYS A 162 -6.81 -17.96 -2.91
CA LYS A 162 -5.44 -17.54 -2.55
C LYS A 162 -5.42 -16.10 -2.05
N LEU A 163 -6.15 -15.20 -2.72
CA LEU A 163 -6.20 -13.81 -2.32
C LEU A 163 -6.86 -13.65 -0.95
N LEU A 164 -8.00 -14.33 -0.73
CA LEU A 164 -8.69 -14.29 0.56
C LEU A 164 -7.80 -14.84 1.69
N ALA A 165 -7.17 -15.99 1.48
CA ALA A 165 -6.24 -16.59 2.45
C ALA A 165 -5.04 -15.69 2.73
N ALA A 166 -4.47 -15.03 1.70
CA ALA A 166 -3.35 -14.11 1.86
C ALA A 166 -3.72 -12.87 2.69
N VAL A 167 -4.92 -12.32 2.50
CA VAL A 167 -5.40 -11.17 3.29
C VAL A 167 -5.55 -11.53 4.76
N HIS A 168 -6.19 -12.65 5.08
CA HIS A 168 -6.31 -13.11 6.47
C HIS A 168 -4.94 -13.37 7.10
N LYS A 169 -4.06 -14.09 6.39
CA LYS A 169 -2.70 -14.37 6.86
C LYS A 169 -1.91 -13.08 7.11
N LEU A 170 -2.01 -12.09 6.20
CA LEU A 170 -1.35 -10.79 6.37
C LEU A 170 -1.85 -10.08 7.62
N TYR A 171 -3.17 -10.07 7.84
CA TYR A 171 -3.77 -9.43 9.01
C TYR A 171 -3.36 -10.13 10.31
N ASP A 172 -3.39 -11.45 10.35
CA ASP A 172 -3.02 -12.24 11.53
C ASP A 172 -1.55 -12.05 11.92
N SER A 173 -0.66 -11.95 10.93
CA SER A 173 0.79 -11.76 11.14
C SER A 173 1.26 -10.30 10.98
N ARG A 174 0.35 -9.32 11.03
CA ARG A 174 0.68 -7.90 10.79
C ARG A 174 1.77 -7.34 11.70
N GLU A 175 1.82 -7.79 12.95
CA GLU A 175 2.82 -7.35 13.91
C GLU A 175 4.23 -7.80 13.51
N ASP A 176 4.38 -8.95 12.87
CA ASP A 176 5.69 -9.43 12.39
C ASP A 176 6.24 -8.50 11.30
N PHE A 177 5.37 -8.07 10.37
CA PHE A 177 5.73 -7.10 9.33
C PHE A 177 6.08 -5.73 9.93
N ILE A 178 5.32 -5.24 10.91
CA ILE A 178 5.60 -3.99 11.59
C ILE A 178 6.96 -4.06 12.30
N ASN A 179 7.23 -5.15 13.00
CA ASN A 179 8.49 -5.36 13.70
C ASN A 179 9.68 -5.41 12.73
N ALA A 180 9.55 -6.11 11.60
CA ALA A 180 10.59 -6.15 10.57
C ALA A 180 10.84 -4.75 9.98
N MET A 181 9.78 -4.00 9.66
CA MET A 181 9.90 -2.63 9.16
C MET A 181 10.52 -1.66 10.18
N ASN A 182 10.24 -1.84 11.49
CA ASN A 182 10.85 -1.03 12.55
C ASN A 182 12.35 -1.27 12.69
N GLN A 183 12.83 -2.47 12.37
CA GLN A 183 14.26 -2.81 12.39
C GLN A 183 15.00 -2.29 11.16
N SER A 184 14.29 -1.80 10.13
CA SER A 184 14.93 -1.23 8.96
C SER A 184 15.68 0.04 9.33
N SER A 185 16.94 0.14 8.90
CA SER A 185 17.76 1.34 9.04
C SER A 185 17.32 2.42 8.05
N GLN A 186 16.13 2.98 8.24
CA GLN A 186 15.74 4.15 7.44
C GLN A 186 16.50 5.38 7.96
N GLN A 187 17.49 5.81 7.21
CA GLN A 187 18.03 7.17 7.33
C GLN A 187 16.96 8.16 6.89
N ASP A 188 16.98 9.37 7.44
CA ASP A 188 16.15 10.47 6.93
C ASP A 188 16.69 10.88 5.53
N PRO A 189 16.01 10.50 4.43
CA PRO A 189 16.54 10.74 3.08
C PRO A 189 16.66 12.23 2.78
N ILE A 190 15.74 13.04 3.29
CA ILE A 190 15.69 14.49 3.05
C ILE A 190 16.90 15.14 3.72
N LYS A 191 17.16 14.82 4.97
CA LYS A 191 18.32 15.33 5.70
C LYS A 191 19.64 14.92 5.06
N THR A 192 19.73 13.67 4.60
CA THR A 192 20.92 13.15 3.91
C THR A 192 21.15 13.89 2.59
N ILE A 193 20.10 14.10 1.78
CA ILE A 193 20.20 14.83 0.50
C ILE A 193 20.59 16.29 0.73
N ILE A 194 19.96 16.96 1.70
CA ILE A 194 20.31 18.36 2.04
C ILE A 194 21.78 18.46 2.45
N GLY A 195 22.27 17.59 3.34
CA GLY A 195 23.68 17.59 3.75
C GLY A 195 24.63 17.40 2.56
N LEU A 196 24.32 16.49 1.62
CA LEU A 196 25.14 16.31 0.41
C LEU A 196 25.16 17.55 -0.49
N ILE A 197 24.05 18.28 -0.59
CA ILE A 197 23.96 19.53 -1.36
C ILE A 197 24.80 20.62 -0.69
N GLU A 198 24.71 20.79 0.63
CA GLU A 198 25.48 21.76 1.41
C GLU A 198 26.98 21.47 1.31
N ASP A 199 27.39 20.20 1.45
CA ASP A 199 28.77 19.77 1.30
C ASP A 199 29.33 20.04 -0.12
N ALA A 200 28.50 19.90 -1.15
CA ALA A 200 28.88 20.17 -2.53
C ALA A 200 28.98 21.68 -2.83
N ALA A 201 28.12 22.49 -2.21
CA ALA A 201 28.11 23.95 -2.37
C ALA A 201 29.24 24.66 -1.60
N SER A 202 29.82 23.98 -0.60
CA SER A 202 30.91 24.53 0.24
C SER A 202 32.31 24.26 -0.34
N LYS A 203 32.39 23.57 -1.47
CA LYS A 203 33.63 23.26 -2.21
C LYS A 203 33.81 24.19 -3.41
#